data_85348ba517845523ef6dd4c99a084097
#
_entry.id   85348ba517845523ef6dd4c99a084097
#
_cell.length_a   1.000
_cell.length_b   1.000
_cell.length_c   1.000
_cell.angle_alpha   90.00
_cell.angle_beta   90.00
_cell.angle_gamma   90.00
#
_symmetry.space_group_name_H-M   'P 1'
#
loop_
_entity.id
_entity.type
_entity.pdbx_description
1 polymer ?
#
loop_
_entity_poly.entity_id
_entity_poly.type
_entity_poly.pdbx_seq_one_letter_code
_entity_poly.pdbx_strand_id
1 'polypeptide(L)'
;MSYDYRRLVAVVDERVPALMARQIEDAEHPDEGGFVGVDGLAGPNQVSSAATFGYVYLLPESRHHGVEALVERVERAAAWGRRRRTAAGRFDLLVTNFDSSPDTGFTVQALAPVVRAARKAAAAGDAGAARISEALGELIHTAAPGMVAGGFHTPNHRWVLVSALSMAMELFPDLTDRVAPTIEAYLAETIDVNADGEFIERSTSVYNPVVDRSLRLAAESLERWDLLDPVRANLEMSYHLMHGDATVVTSVSIRQDRGAHAVPTGLADSYYTLARRDGN
;
A
#
# COMPACT_ATOMS: atom_id res chain seq x y z
N MET A 1 -19.86 3.08 16.30
CA MET A 1 -19.03 1.89 16.60
C MET A 1 -17.65 2.38 16.98
N SER A 2 -17.15 2.06 18.19
CA SER A 2 -15.76 2.39 18.51
C SER A 2 -14.85 1.53 17.63
N TYR A 3 -13.87 2.16 16.97
CA TYR A 3 -12.84 1.47 16.22
C TYR A 3 -11.93 0.72 17.20
N ASP A 4 -12.06 -0.59 17.26
CA ASP A 4 -11.29 -1.43 18.18
C ASP A 4 -10.03 -1.95 17.45
N TYR A 5 -8.90 -1.31 17.72
CA TYR A 5 -7.60 -1.69 17.18
C TYR A 5 -7.24 -3.16 17.44
N ARG A 6 -7.52 -3.67 18.64
CA ARG A 6 -7.24 -5.08 18.98
C ARG A 6 -8.06 -6.04 18.12
N ARG A 7 -9.31 -5.66 17.82
CA ARG A 7 -10.15 -6.45 16.92
C ARG A 7 -9.60 -6.48 15.51
N LEU A 8 -9.05 -5.38 15.01
CA LEU A 8 -8.38 -5.37 13.70
C LEU A 8 -7.16 -6.27 13.68
N VAL A 9 -6.32 -6.21 14.71
CA VAL A 9 -5.17 -7.12 14.83
C VAL A 9 -5.63 -8.57 14.82
N ALA A 10 -6.66 -8.92 15.59
CA ALA A 10 -7.22 -10.27 15.60
C ALA A 10 -7.72 -10.73 14.22
N VAL A 11 -8.42 -9.86 13.47
CA VAL A 11 -8.86 -10.16 12.10
C VAL A 11 -7.68 -10.41 11.15
N VAL A 12 -6.59 -9.65 11.30
CA VAL A 12 -5.37 -9.88 10.50
C VAL A 12 -4.71 -11.19 10.90
N ASP A 13 -4.61 -11.47 12.22
CA ASP A 13 -4.05 -12.71 12.74
C ASP A 13 -4.77 -13.96 12.21
N GLU A 14 -6.10 -13.91 12.09
CA GLU A 14 -6.90 -15.01 11.53
C GLU A 14 -6.60 -15.28 10.05
N ARG A 15 -6.12 -14.30 9.32
CA ARG A 15 -5.77 -14.42 7.89
C ARG A 15 -4.38 -15.00 7.66
N VAL A 16 -3.50 -14.96 8.66
CA VAL A 16 -2.09 -15.39 8.52
C VAL A 16 -1.96 -16.84 8.06
N PRO A 17 -2.69 -17.85 8.62
CA PRO A 17 -2.58 -19.24 8.14
C PRO A 17 -2.95 -19.41 6.67
N ALA A 18 -4.02 -18.74 6.21
CA ALA A 18 -4.42 -18.79 4.82
C ALA A 18 -3.40 -18.12 3.90
N LEU A 19 -2.76 -17.03 4.36
CA LEU A 19 -1.69 -16.38 3.61
C LEU A 19 -0.44 -17.24 3.56
N MET A 20 -0.07 -17.91 4.67
CA MET A 20 1.04 -18.87 4.69
C MET A 20 0.83 -20.00 3.68
N ALA A 21 -0.40 -20.55 3.60
CA ALA A 21 -0.75 -21.60 2.66
C ALA A 21 -0.69 -21.16 1.17
N ARG A 22 -0.74 -19.86 0.90
CA ARG A 22 -0.59 -19.30 -0.46
C ARG A 22 0.87 -19.07 -0.85
N GLN A 23 1.80 -19.07 0.09
CA GLN A 23 3.22 -18.93 -0.21
C GLN A 23 3.79 -20.26 -0.70
N ILE A 24 4.49 -20.22 -1.83
CA ILE A 24 5.11 -21.39 -2.43
C ILE A 24 6.39 -21.74 -1.63
N GLU A 25 6.41 -22.93 -1.02
CA GLU A 25 7.53 -23.41 -0.18
C GLU A 25 8.39 -24.49 -0.86
N ASP A 26 7.98 -24.93 -2.03
CA ASP A 26 8.73 -25.93 -2.80
C ASP A 26 10.00 -25.28 -3.37
N ALA A 27 11.16 -25.72 -2.89
CA ALA A 27 12.48 -25.20 -3.28
C ALA A 27 12.81 -25.40 -4.77
N GLU A 28 12.19 -26.39 -5.42
CA GLU A 28 12.38 -26.66 -6.85
C GLU A 28 11.42 -25.84 -7.72
N HIS A 29 10.44 -25.18 -7.12
CA HIS A 29 9.49 -24.38 -7.88
C HIS A 29 10.13 -23.06 -8.32
N PRO A 30 9.97 -22.62 -9.60
CA PRO A 30 10.55 -21.37 -10.10
C PRO A 30 10.06 -20.12 -9.35
N ASP A 31 8.89 -20.20 -8.73
CA ASP A 31 8.30 -19.14 -7.90
C ASP A 31 8.37 -19.45 -6.39
N GLU A 32 9.35 -20.21 -5.94
CA GLU A 32 9.60 -20.42 -4.51
C GLU A 32 9.70 -19.07 -3.78
N GLY A 33 9.00 -18.96 -2.64
CA GLY A 33 8.85 -17.73 -1.85
C GLY A 33 7.73 -16.80 -2.31
N GLY A 34 7.19 -16.99 -3.52
CA GLY A 34 6.09 -16.20 -4.08
C GLY A 34 4.72 -16.58 -3.51
N PHE A 35 3.73 -15.76 -3.81
CA PHE A 35 2.35 -16.00 -3.36
C PHE A 35 1.44 -16.24 -4.56
N VAL A 36 0.64 -17.31 -4.48
CA VAL A 36 -0.42 -17.56 -5.46
C VAL A 36 -1.58 -16.60 -5.20
N GLY A 37 -1.96 -15.81 -6.22
CA GLY A 37 -3.09 -14.91 -6.18
C GLY A 37 -4.44 -15.65 -6.22
N VAL A 38 -5.54 -14.91 -6.08
CA VAL A 38 -6.90 -15.45 -6.24
C VAL A 38 -7.21 -15.89 -7.67
N ASP A 39 -6.42 -15.41 -8.62
CA ASP A 39 -6.42 -15.78 -10.03
C ASP A 39 -5.61 -17.06 -10.34
N GLY A 40 -4.99 -17.66 -9.33
CA GLY A 40 -4.13 -18.83 -9.45
C GLY A 40 -2.71 -18.53 -9.96
N LEU A 41 -2.33 -17.26 -10.14
CA LEU A 41 -1.04 -16.85 -10.65
C LEU A 41 -0.11 -16.37 -9.52
N ALA A 42 1.18 -16.62 -9.64
CA ALA A 42 2.22 -16.04 -8.79
C ALA A 42 2.76 -14.74 -9.45
N GLY A 43 1.93 -13.71 -9.46
CA GLY A 43 2.29 -12.40 -10.03
C GLY A 43 3.29 -11.67 -9.13
N PRO A 44 4.37 -11.06 -9.69
CA PRO A 44 5.41 -10.39 -8.91
C PRO A 44 4.91 -9.32 -7.94
N ASN A 45 3.82 -8.63 -8.24
CA ASN A 45 3.16 -7.66 -7.36
C ASN A 45 2.64 -8.30 -6.06
N GLN A 46 2.42 -9.63 -6.03
CA GLN A 46 1.99 -10.36 -4.83
C GLN A 46 3.06 -10.37 -3.72
N VAL A 47 4.31 -9.95 -4.00
CA VAL A 47 5.34 -9.75 -2.96
C VAL A 47 4.86 -8.77 -1.87
N SER A 48 3.93 -7.89 -2.19
CA SER A 48 3.24 -7.01 -1.23
C SER A 48 2.56 -7.78 -0.07
N SER A 49 2.19 -9.05 -0.29
CA SER A 49 1.62 -9.91 0.75
C SER A 49 2.56 -10.16 1.93
N ALA A 50 3.88 -10.07 1.72
CA ALA A 50 4.88 -10.16 2.79
C ALA A 50 4.72 -9.06 3.85
N ALA A 51 4.09 -7.92 3.51
CA ALA A 51 3.79 -6.87 4.47
C ALA A 51 2.95 -7.38 5.65
N THR A 52 1.99 -8.28 5.41
CA THR A 52 1.16 -8.86 6.47
C THR A 52 2.01 -9.63 7.48
N PHE A 53 2.97 -10.44 7.03
CA PHE A 53 3.88 -11.15 7.92
C PHE A 53 4.74 -10.19 8.73
N GLY A 54 5.27 -9.13 8.10
CA GLY A 54 6.02 -8.09 8.80
C GLY A 54 5.18 -7.35 9.85
N TYR A 55 3.92 -6.99 9.51
CA TYR A 55 3.03 -6.33 10.48
C TYR A 55 2.76 -7.20 11.70
N VAL A 56 2.33 -8.46 11.52
CA VAL A 56 1.96 -9.31 12.66
C VAL A 56 3.19 -9.74 13.47
N TYR A 57 4.38 -9.78 12.87
CA TYR A 57 5.63 -9.96 13.59
C TYR A 57 5.92 -8.77 14.51
N LEU A 58 5.73 -7.55 14.02
CA LEU A 58 6.09 -6.31 14.73
C LEU A 58 5.07 -5.85 15.77
N LEU A 59 3.79 -6.23 15.63
CA LEU A 59 2.71 -5.76 16.50
C LEU A 59 2.65 -6.54 17.81
N PRO A 60 2.87 -5.91 18.98
CA PRO A 60 2.85 -6.60 20.28
C PRO A 60 1.51 -7.26 20.61
N GLU A 61 0.40 -6.76 20.04
CA GLU A 61 -0.94 -7.31 20.26
C GLU A 61 -1.24 -8.51 19.37
N SER A 62 -0.41 -8.81 18.38
CA SER A 62 -0.57 -9.97 17.51
C SER A 62 -0.13 -11.26 18.22
N ARG A 63 -0.88 -12.33 18.04
CA ARG A 63 -0.47 -13.68 18.48
C ARG A 63 0.77 -14.21 17.74
N HIS A 64 1.15 -13.55 16.66
CA HIS A 64 2.32 -13.87 15.84
C HIS A 64 3.51 -12.95 16.14
N HIS A 65 3.41 -12.10 17.17
CA HIS A 65 4.49 -11.20 17.55
C HIS A 65 5.79 -11.97 17.84
N GLY A 66 6.88 -11.55 17.22
CA GLY A 66 8.21 -12.14 17.41
C GLY A 66 8.38 -13.59 16.89
N VAL A 67 7.44 -14.10 16.08
CA VAL A 67 7.53 -15.47 15.52
C VAL A 67 8.56 -15.53 14.39
N GLU A 68 9.71 -16.17 14.64
CA GLU A 68 10.86 -16.26 13.72
C GLU A 68 10.48 -16.80 12.33
N ALA A 69 9.62 -17.80 12.26
CA ALA A 69 9.16 -18.36 10.98
C ALA A 69 8.54 -17.31 10.03
N LEU A 70 8.01 -16.19 10.55
CA LEU A 70 7.49 -15.10 9.72
C LEU A 70 8.61 -14.27 9.12
N VAL A 71 9.74 -14.11 9.82
CA VAL A 71 10.92 -13.44 9.28
C VAL A 71 11.45 -14.22 8.08
N GLU A 72 11.62 -15.54 8.23
CA GLU A 72 12.06 -16.42 7.13
C GLU A 72 11.12 -16.36 5.93
N ARG A 73 9.80 -16.26 6.16
CA ARG A 73 8.81 -16.11 5.10
C ARG A 73 8.93 -14.77 4.38
N VAL A 74 9.19 -13.69 5.10
CA VAL A 74 9.46 -12.36 4.51
C VAL A 74 10.72 -12.41 3.66
N GLU A 75 11.80 -13.02 4.14
CA GLU A 75 13.07 -13.13 3.40
C GLU A 75 12.90 -13.93 2.11
N ARG A 76 12.17 -15.08 2.15
CA ARG A 76 11.85 -15.87 0.96
C ARG A 76 11.03 -15.08 -0.05
N ALA A 77 10.00 -14.35 0.42
CA ALA A 77 9.19 -13.47 -0.44
C ALA A 77 10.04 -12.38 -1.08
N ALA A 78 10.93 -11.75 -0.31
CA ALA A 78 11.82 -10.71 -0.84
C ALA A 78 12.80 -11.28 -1.86
N ALA A 79 13.38 -12.45 -1.61
CA ALA A 79 14.24 -13.14 -2.56
C ALA A 79 13.51 -13.47 -3.87
N TRP A 80 12.27 -13.97 -3.77
CA TRP A 80 11.41 -14.18 -4.94
C TRP A 80 11.12 -12.86 -5.68
N GLY A 81 10.73 -11.79 -4.99
CA GLY A 81 10.50 -10.48 -5.58
C GLY A 81 11.71 -9.97 -6.37
N ARG A 82 12.93 -10.15 -5.84
CA ARG A 82 14.17 -9.80 -6.54
C ARG A 82 14.35 -10.59 -7.84
N ARG A 83 14.03 -11.90 -7.84
CA ARG A 83 14.16 -12.75 -9.04
C ARG A 83 13.11 -12.42 -10.09
N ARG A 84 11.91 -11.99 -9.68
CA ARG A 84 10.75 -11.84 -10.58
C ARG A 84 10.49 -10.40 -11.02
N ARG A 85 11.18 -9.41 -10.48
CA ARG A 85 11.08 -8.03 -10.96
C ARG A 85 11.61 -7.90 -12.38
N THR A 86 11.10 -6.94 -13.13
CA THR A 86 11.59 -6.63 -14.47
C THR A 86 13.01 -6.06 -14.43
N ALA A 87 13.66 -5.94 -15.59
CA ALA A 87 14.98 -5.31 -15.69
C ALA A 87 14.98 -3.85 -15.21
N ALA A 88 13.82 -3.16 -15.28
CA ALA A 88 13.62 -1.82 -14.75
C ALA A 88 13.36 -1.79 -13.22
N GLY A 89 13.31 -2.94 -12.56
CA GLY A 89 13.05 -3.06 -11.12
C GLY A 89 11.57 -3.04 -10.75
N ARG A 90 10.65 -3.20 -11.71
CA ARG A 90 9.20 -3.13 -11.51
C ARG A 90 8.58 -4.49 -11.24
N PHE A 91 7.36 -4.48 -10.70
CA PHE A 91 6.56 -5.67 -10.42
C PHE A 91 5.33 -5.71 -11.33
N ASP A 92 5.19 -6.83 -12.05
CA ASP A 92 4.07 -7.05 -12.95
C ASP A 92 2.80 -7.44 -12.19
N LEU A 93 1.67 -6.96 -12.68
CA LEU A 93 0.34 -7.50 -12.42
C LEU A 93 -0.04 -8.40 -13.60
N LEU A 94 0.19 -9.71 -13.48
CA LEU A 94 0.15 -10.64 -14.62
C LEU A 94 -1.19 -10.71 -15.37
N VAL A 95 -2.28 -10.32 -14.72
CA VAL A 95 -3.63 -10.32 -15.35
C VAL A 95 -3.84 -9.16 -16.30
N THR A 96 -3.03 -8.06 -16.23
CA THR A 96 -3.32 -6.87 -17.04
C THR A 96 -2.13 -5.92 -17.30
N ASN A 97 -1.19 -5.77 -16.38
CA ASN A 97 -0.15 -4.72 -16.49
C ASN A 97 1.26 -5.32 -16.39
N PHE A 98 2.04 -5.18 -17.45
CA PHE A 98 3.42 -5.63 -17.50
C PHE A 98 4.37 -4.42 -17.42
N ASP A 99 5.52 -4.60 -16.77
CA ASP A 99 6.52 -3.56 -16.51
C ASP A 99 5.88 -2.29 -15.93
N SER A 100 5.00 -2.49 -14.94
CA SER A 100 4.06 -1.47 -14.46
C SER A 100 4.63 -0.66 -13.29
N SER A 101 4.82 0.65 -13.47
CA SER A 101 5.17 1.57 -12.38
C SER A 101 4.05 1.69 -11.34
N PRO A 102 2.77 1.85 -11.70
CA PRO A 102 1.70 1.93 -10.71
C PRO A 102 1.57 0.69 -9.82
N ASP A 103 1.63 -0.52 -10.40
CA ASP A 103 1.55 -1.76 -9.62
C ASP A 103 2.75 -1.94 -8.70
N THR A 104 3.92 -1.46 -9.14
CA THR A 104 5.11 -1.32 -8.29
C THR A 104 4.87 -0.32 -7.17
N GLY A 105 4.21 0.80 -7.46
CA GLY A 105 3.82 1.80 -6.46
C GLY A 105 2.89 1.23 -5.39
N PHE A 106 1.86 0.47 -5.76
CA PHE A 106 1.00 -0.24 -4.79
C PHE A 106 1.79 -1.22 -3.92
N THR A 107 2.76 -1.92 -4.51
CA THR A 107 3.64 -2.82 -3.77
C THR A 107 4.47 -2.05 -2.75
N VAL A 108 5.10 -0.94 -3.14
CA VAL A 108 5.87 -0.09 -2.24
C VAL A 108 5.01 0.52 -1.14
N GLN A 109 3.78 0.97 -1.45
CA GLN A 109 2.83 1.45 -0.42
C GLN A 109 2.52 0.41 0.66
N ALA A 110 2.52 -0.87 0.31
CA ALA A 110 2.30 -1.94 1.28
C ALA A 110 3.55 -2.22 2.12
N LEU A 111 4.73 -2.22 1.51
CA LEU A 111 5.98 -2.61 2.15
C LEU A 111 6.62 -1.48 2.98
N ALA A 112 6.55 -0.22 2.54
CA ALA A 112 7.28 0.89 3.15
C ALA A 112 6.90 1.16 4.61
N PRO A 113 5.62 1.14 5.03
CA PRO A 113 5.27 1.30 6.44
C PRO A 113 5.82 0.17 7.32
N VAL A 114 5.92 -1.05 6.79
CA VAL A 114 6.54 -2.18 7.51
C VAL A 114 8.03 -1.94 7.71
N VAL A 115 8.74 -1.52 6.66
CA VAL A 115 10.17 -1.20 6.74
C VAL A 115 10.42 -0.08 7.75
N ARG A 116 9.59 0.97 7.76
CA ARG A 116 9.65 2.05 8.74
C ARG A 116 9.51 1.54 10.18
N ALA A 117 8.50 0.70 10.44
CA ALA A 117 8.27 0.10 11.75
C ALA A 117 9.39 -0.87 12.15
N ALA A 118 9.85 -1.69 11.20
CA ALA A 118 10.93 -2.65 11.41
C ALA A 118 12.27 -1.96 11.73
N ARG A 119 12.61 -0.83 11.08
CA ARG A 119 13.78 -0.02 11.42
C ARG A 119 13.74 0.49 12.87
N LYS A 120 12.54 0.93 13.30
CA LYS A 120 12.36 1.39 14.69
C LYS A 120 12.56 0.25 15.69
N ALA A 121 12.01 -0.94 15.43
CA ALA A 121 12.18 -2.11 16.29
C ALA A 121 13.64 -2.62 16.27
N ALA A 122 14.29 -2.64 15.11
CA ALA A 122 15.70 -2.99 14.96
C ALA A 122 16.63 -2.06 15.78
N ALA A 123 16.35 -0.76 15.76
CA ALA A 123 17.08 0.22 16.58
C ALA A 123 16.89 -0.01 18.09
N ALA A 124 15.80 -0.69 18.48
CA ALA A 124 15.54 -1.13 19.85
C ALA A 124 16.14 -2.53 20.17
N GLY A 125 16.85 -3.16 19.22
CA GLY A 125 17.55 -4.43 19.40
C GLY A 125 16.84 -5.67 18.84
N ASP A 126 15.74 -5.53 18.11
CA ASP A 126 15.04 -6.64 17.48
C ASP A 126 15.78 -7.09 16.20
N ALA A 127 16.46 -8.24 16.28
CA ALA A 127 17.23 -8.82 15.17
C ALA A 127 16.35 -9.30 14.01
N GLY A 128 15.16 -9.84 14.29
CA GLY A 128 14.21 -10.25 13.25
C GLY A 128 13.65 -9.04 12.49
N ALA A 129 13.35 -7.95 13.20
CA ALA A 129 12.95 -6.69 12.58
C ALA A 129 14.06 -6.11 11.69
N ALA A 130 15.33 -6.23 12.09
CA ALA A 130 16.46 -5.81 11.26
C ALA A 130 16.47 -6.57 9.91
N ARG A 131 16.31 -7.88 9.93
CA ARG A 131 16.23 -8.73 8.73
C ARG A 131 15.04 -8.39 7.84
N ILE A 132 13.85 -8.20 8.44
CA ILE A 132 12.65 -7.75 7.71
C ILE A 132 12.92 -6.41 7.01
N SER A 133 13.50 -5.45 7.74
CA SER A 133 13.83 -4.13 7.21
C SER A 133 14.80 -4.19 6.03
N GLU A 134 15.84 -5.01 6.14
CA GLU A 134 16.83 -5.21 5.08
C GLU A 134 16.19 -5.85 3.84
N ALA A 135 15.49 -6.98 4.03
CA ALA A 135 14.91 -7.74 2.93
C ALA A 135 13.88 -6.95 2.11
N LEU A 136 12.93 -6.28 2.79
CA LEU A 136 11.90 -5.48 2.12
C LEU A 136 12.43 -4.12 1.68
N GLY A 137 13.36 -3.54 2.43
CA GLY A 137 13.97 -2.25 2.10
C GLY A 137 14.72 -2.28 0.77
N GLU A 138 15.45 -3.35 0.50
CA GLU A 138 16.15 -3.54 -0.79
C GLU A 138 15.17 -3.55 -1.98
N LEU A 139 13.99 -4.18 -1.83
CA LEU A 139 12.98 -4.17 -2.89
C LEU A 139 12.49 -2.74 -3.18
N ILE A 140 12.22 -1.95 -2.14
CA ILE A 140 11.78 -0.56 -2.27
C ILE A 140 12.86 0.29 -2.94
N HIS A 141 14.08 0.22 -2.42
CA HIS A 141 15.21 1.01 -2.94
C HIS A 141 15.45 0.76 -4.43
N THR A 142 15.46 -0.51 -4.83
CA THR A 142 15.73 -0.91 -6.21
C THR A 142 14.56 -0.70 -7.16
N ALA A 143 13.31 -0.58 -6.64
CA ALA A 143 12.12 -0.28 -7.46
C ALA A 143 11.96 1.22 -7.76
N ALA A 144 12.49 2.11 -6.92
CA ALA A 144 12.28 3.56 -7.05
C ALA A 144 12.69 4.11 -8.42
N PRO A 145 13.85 3.76 -9.00
CA PRO A 145 14.23 4.19 -10.35
C PRO A 145 13.25 3.78 -11.44
N GLY A 146 12.69 2.57 -11.32
CA GLY A 146 11.68 2.05 -12.25
C GLY A 146 10.37 2.83 -12.17
N MET A 147 9.93 3.19 -10.96
CA MET A 147 8.74 4.01 -10.76
C MET A 147 8.89 5.40 -11.38
N VAL A 148 10.06 6.05 -11.23
CA VAL A 148 10.36 7.35 -11.84
C VAL A 148 10.28 7.29 -13.37
N ALA A 149 10.79 6.23 -13.97
CA ALA A 149 10.91 6.12 -15.44
C ALA A 149 9.60 5.67 -16.14
N GLY A 150 8.60 5.13 -15.42
CA GLY A 150 7.50 4.42 -16.06
C GLY A 150 6.19 5.19 -16.23
N GLY A 151 6.01 6.31 -15.54
CA GLY A 151 4.77 7.09 -15.61
C GLY A 151 3.53 6.40 -15.03
N PHE A 152 2.35 6.94 -15.33
CA PHE A 152 1.06 6.45 -14.85
C PHE A 152 0.04 6.38 -15.99
N HIS A 153 -1.05 5.59 -15.80
CA HIS A 153 -2.09 5.39 -16.81
C HIS A 153 -3.41 6.08 -16.46
N THR A 154 -3.69 6.27 -15.17
CA THR A 154 -4.96 6.81 -14.65
C THR A 154 -4.68 7.80 -13.52
N PRO A 155 -5.60 8.71 -13.21
CA PRO A 155 -5.40 9.74 -12.18
C PRO A 155 -5.00 9.17 -10.82
N ASN A 156 -5.65 8.10 -10.35
CA ASN A 156 -5.30 7.48 -9.06
C ASN A 156 -3.86 6.95 -9.03
N HIS A 157 -3.36 6.42 -10.15
CA HIS A 157 -1.98 5.91 -10.26
C HIS A 157 -0.93 7.01 -10.04
N ARG A 158 -1.21 8.25 -10.44
CA ARG A 158 -0.33 9.40 -10.15
C ARG A 158 -0.10 9.54 -8.65
N TRP A 159 -1.18 9.48 -7.86
CA TRP A 159 -1.09 9.62 -6.40
C TRP A 159 -0.45 8.41 -5.74
N VAL A 160 -0.68 7.21 -6.27
CA VAL A 160 0.02 5.99 -5.85
C VAL A 160 1.53 6.15 -6.03
N LEU A 161 1.98 6.66 -7.18
CA LEU A 161 3.40 6.90 -7.44
C LEU A 161 3.96 8.01 -6.55
N VAL A 162 3.26 9.13 -6.38
CA VAL A 162 3.69 10.21 -5.48
C VAL A 162 3.94 9.67 -4.09
N SER A 163 2.99 8.93 -3.51
CA SER A 163 3.15 8.39 -2.16
C SER A 163 4.24 7.32 -2.06
N ALA A 164 4.31 6.39 -3.03
CA ALA A 164 5.33 5.36 -3.04
C ALA A 164 6.74 5.93 -3.16
N LEU A 165 6.93 6.90 -4.04
CA LEU A 165 8.21 7.61 -4.23
C LEU A 165 8.57 8.45 -2.99
N SER A 166 7.59 9.12 -2.37
CA SER A 166 7.81 9.90 -1.15
C SER A 166 8.27 9.01 0.02
N MET A 167 7.61 7.86 0.22
CA MET A 167 8.03 6.90 1.23
C MET A 167 9.39 6.27 0.93
N ALA A 168 9.68 5.98 -0.35
CA ALA A 168 11.00 5.48 -0.74
C ALA A 168 12.10 6.51 -0.44
N MET A 169 11.86 7.78 -0.76
CA MET A 169 12.79 8.89 -0.48
C MET A 169 12.99 9.11 1.03
N GLU A 170 11.93 9.03 1.83
CA GLU A 170 12.01 9.10 3.30
C GLU A 170 12.88 7.97 3.87
N LEU A 171 12.66 6.74 3.39
CA LEU A 171 13.41 5.58 3.84
C LEU A 171 14.86 5.57 3.36
N PHE A 172 15.12 6.14 2.18
CA PHE A 172 16.41 6.11 1.49
C PHE A 172 16.76 7.50 0.95
N PRO A 173 17.41 8.36 1.77
CA PRO A 173 17.75 9.74 1.38
C PRO A 173 18.67 9.85 0.16
N ASP A 174 19.43 8.81 -0.14
CA ASP A 174 20.27 8.73 -1.36
C ASP A 174 19.46 8.72 -2.67
N LEU A 175 18.15 8.43 -2.59
CA LEU A 175 17.25 8.50 -3.74
C LEU A 175 16.71 9.91 -4.02
N THR A 176 16.93 10.88 -3.13
CA THR A 176 16.30 12.22 -3.18
C THR A 176 16.48 12.91 -4.53
N ASP A 177 17.71 13.04 -5.00
CA ASP A 177 18.01 13.77 -6.26
C ASP A 177 17.34 13.13 -7.47
N ARG A 178 17.09 11.84 -7.42
CA ARG A 178 16.46 11.08 -8.50
C ARG A 178 14.94 11.12 -8.45
N VAL A 179 14.36 11.13 -7.26
CA VAL A 179 12.93 10.92 -7.00
C VAL A 179 12.18 12.24 -6.87
N ALA A 180 12.75 13.23 -6.16
CA ALA A 180 12.06 14.48 -5.85
C ALA A 180 11.56 15.23 -7.10
N PRO A 181 12.29 15.33 -8.23
CA PRO A 181 11.80 16.02 -9.42
C PRO A 181 10.51 15.41 -9.98
N THR A 182 10.34 14.08 -9.91
CA THR A 182 9.11 13.39 -10.37
C THR A 182 7.94 13.68 -9.44
N ILE A 183 8.18 13.66 -8.11
CA ILE A 183 7.15 14.01 -7.13
C ILE A 183 6.67 15.44 -7.34
N GLU A 184 7.60 16.40 -7.48
CA GLU A 184 7.28 17.80 -7.70
C GLU A 184 6.50 18.02 -9.00
N ALA A 185 6.91 17.36 -10.10
CA ALA A 185 6.21 17.44 -11.37
C ALA A 185 4.76 16.94 -11.26
N TYR A 186 4.53 15.81 -10.55
CA TYR A 186 3.20 15.26 -10.38
C TYR A 186 2.31 16.10 -9.44
N LEU A 187 2.90 16.72 -8.41
CA LEU A 187 2.19 17.65 -7.52
C LEU A 187 1.84 18.97 -8.22
N ALA A 188 2.71 19.45 -9.13
CA ALA A 188 2.48 20.68 -9.88
C ALA A 188 1.25 20.59 -10.83
N GLU A 189 0.85 19.40 -11.25
CA GLU A 189 -0.37 19.18 -12.03
C GLU A 189 -1.67 19.37 -11.24
N THR A 190 -1.58 19.65 -9.95
CA THR A 190 -2.69 19.77 -9.00
C THR A 190 -3.50 18.48 -8.79
N ILE A 191 -4.38 18.47 -7.80
CA ILE A 191 -5.22 17.33 -7.49
C ILE A 191 -6.56 17.49 -8.18
N ASP A 192 -6.96 16.50 -8.98
CA ASP A 192 -8.21 16.51 -9.74
C ASP A 192 -9.41 16.24 -8.83
N VAL A 193 -9.82 17.25 -8.07
CA VAL A 193 -10.98 17.24 -7.17
C VAL A 193 -11.87 18.43 -7.49
N ASN A 194 -13.20 18.19 -7.53
CA ASN A 194 -14.17 19.27 -7.75
C ASN A 194 -14.55 20.00 -6.43
N ALA A 195 -15.39 21.01 -6.54
CA ALA A 195 -15.83 21.81 -5.38
C ALA A 195 -16.61 20.99 -4.33
N ASP A 196 -17.20 19.87 -4.71
CA ASP A 196 -17.95 18.99 -3.83
C ASP A 196 -17.06 17.93 -3.17
N GLY A 197 -15.76 17.88 -3.50
CA GLY A 197 -14.80 16.88 -2.98
C GLY A 197 -14.72 15.58 -3.80
N GLU A 198 -15.35 15.52 -4.99
CA GLU A 198 -15.32 14.33 -5.83
C GLU A 198 -14.06 14.33 -6.69
N PHE A 199 -13.29 13.22 -6.63
CA PHE A 199 -12.16 13.00 -7.54
C PHE A 199 -12.64 12.68 -8.95
N ILE A 200 -11.81 13.03 -9.95
CA ILE A 200 -12.17 12.92 -11.37
C ILE A 200 -12.62 11.52 -11.80
N GLU A 201 -12.19 10.46 -11.13
CA GLU A 201 -12.56 9.09 -11.47
C GLU A 201 -13.96 8.70 -10.96
N ARG A 202 -14.57 9.49 -10.10
CA ARG A 202 -15.94 9.32 -9.61
C ARG A 202 -16.21 7.91 -9.08
N SER A 203 -15.29 7.35 -8.32
CA SER A 203 -15.31 5.95 -7.90
C SER A 203 -15.29 5.84 -6.39
N THR A 204 -16.46 5.95 -5.79
CA THR A 204 -16.64 6.08 -4.34
C THR A 204 -16.18 4.84 -3.57
N SER A 205 -16.32 3.63 -4.13
CA SER A 205 -16.00 2.40 -3.41
C SER A 205 -14.59 1.85 -3.72
N VAL A 206 -13.98 2.25 -4.85
CA VAL A 206 -12.71 1.66 -5.30
C VAL A 206 -11.58 2.69 -5.36
N TYR A 207 -11.70 3.73 -6.22
CA TYR A 207 -10.55 4.61 -6.49
C TYR A 207 -10.47 5.82 -5.54
N ASN A 208 -11.59 6.33 -5.00
CA ASN A 208 -11.51 7.36 -3.95
C ASN A 208 -10.68 6.87 -2.75
N PRO A 209 -10.92 5.64 -2.18
CA PRO A 209 -10.06 5.09 -1.13
C PRO A 209 -8.57 4.98 -1.51
N VAL A 210 -8.26 4.71 -2.79
CA VAL A 210 -6.87 4.66 -3.27
C VAL A 210 -6.23 6.03 -3.24
N VAL A 211 -6.94 7.06 -3.75
CA VAL A 211 -6.44 8.45 -3.76
C VAL A 211 -6.27 8.97 -2.34
N ASP A 212 -7.29 8.82 -1.48
CA ASP A 212 -7.24 9.26 -0.08
C ASP A 212 -6.06 8.66 0.67
N ARG A 213 -5.87 7.34 0.57
CA ARG A 213 -4.73 6.66 1.19
C ARG A 213 -3.41 7.19 0.64
N SER A 214 -3.31 7.36 -0.67
CA SER A 214 -2.08 7.82 -1.30
C SER A 214 -1.72 9.23 -0.88
N LEU A 215 -2.67 10.15 -0.88
CA LEU A 215 -2.44 11.53 -0.44
C LEU A 215 -2.07 11.61 1.04
N ARG A 216 -2.68 10.79 1.90
CA ARG A 216 -2.30 10.72 3.32
C ARG A 216 -0.87 10.23 3.52
N LEU A 217 -0.49 9.14 2.84
CA LEU A 217 0.88 8.60 2.91
C LEU A 217 1.91 9.61 2.39
N ALA A 218 1.59 10.30 1.29
CA ALA A 218 2.44 11.37 0.76
C ALA A 218 2.55 12.55 1.73
N ALA A 219 1.43 12.98 2.33
CA ALA A 219 1.40 14.05 3.31
C ALA A 219 2.32 13.78 4.50
N GLU A 220 2.31 12.55 5.01
CA GLU A 220 3.18 12.13 6.11
C GLU A 220 4.66 12.12 5.72
N SER A 221 5.00 11.50 4.58
CA SER A 221 6.41 11.35 4.17
C SER A 221 7.05 12.65 3.68
N LEU A 222 6.25 13.59 3.17
CA LEU A 222 6.72 14.91 2.68
C LEU A 222 6.52 16.05 3.69
N GLU A 223 5.85 15.78 4.81
CA GLU A 223 5.38 16.80 5.77
C GLU A 223 4.48 17.89 5.11
N ARG A 224 3.79 17.51 4.00
CA ARG A 224 2.91 18.36 3.19
C ARG A 224 1.45 18.16 3.60
N TRP A 225 1.06 18.83 4.68
CA TRP A 225 -0.27 18.66 5.30
C TRP A 225 -1.42 19.25 4.49
N ASP A 226 -1.13 20.13 3.55
CA ASP A 226 -2.06 20.64 2.54
C ASP A 226 -2.65 19.54 1.64
N LEU A 227 -1.93 18.43 1.46
CA LEU A 227 -2.43 17.25 0.74
C LEU A 227 -3.59 16.55 1.45
N LEU A 228 -3.86 16.86 2.71
CA LEU A 228 -5.01 16.33 3.45
C LEU A 228 -6.33 17.09 3.17
N ASP A 229 -6.29 18.30 2.64
CA ASP A 229 -7.50 19.07 2.37
C ASP A 229 -8.42 18.41 1.34
N PRO A 230 -7.92 17.95 0.16
CA PRO A 230 -8.74 17.20 -0.77
C PRO A 230 -9.22 15.85 -0.19
N VAL A 231 -8.47 15.21 0.70
CA VAL A 231 -8.92 13.99 1.39
C VAL A 231 -10.09 14.30 2.31
N ARG A 232 -10.04 15.38 3.11
CA ARG A 232 -11.17 15.80 3.96
C ARG A 232 -12.41 16.08 3.13
N ALA A 233 -12.25 16.81 2.02
CA ALA A 233 -13.37 17.12 1.13
C ALA A 233 -14.00 15.85 0.53
N ASN A 234 -13.16 14.87 0.11
CA ASN A 234 -13.65 13.61 -0.43
C ASN A 234 -14.35 12.74 0.63
N LEU A 235 -13.82 12.68 1.84
CA LEU A 235 -14.46 11.94 2.94
C LEU A 235 -15.81 12.57 3.33
N GLU A 236 -15.91 13.90 3.37
CA GLU A 236 -17.18 14.61 3.62
C GLU A 236 -18.21 14.28 2.53
N MET A 237 -17.83 14.40 1.26
CA MET A 237 -18.70 14.01 0.14
C MET A 237 -19.10 12.51 0.25
N SER A 238 -18.16 11.63 0.53
CA SER A 238 -18.41 10.19 0.65
C SER A 238 -19.38 9.86 1.79
N TYR A 239 -19.33 10.63 2.90
CA TYR A 239 -20.27 10.48 4.01
C TYR A 239 -21.71 10.77 3.55
N HIS A 240 -21.93 11.82 2.75
CA HIS A 240 -23.24 12.12 2.20
C HIS A 240 -23.74 11.11 1.16
N LEU A 241 -22.88 10.30 0.61
CA LEU A 241 -23.21 9.22 -0.33
C LEU A 241 -23.40 7.85 0.35
N MET A 242 -23.28 7.76 1.67
CA MET A 242 -23.53 6.52 2.40
C MET A 242 -25.01 6.26 2.62
N HIS A 243 -25.42 5.03 2.41
CA HIS A 243 -26.74 4.51 2.79
C HIS A 243 -26.78 4.13 4.27
N GLY A 244 -27.98 3.96 4.83
CA GLY A 244 -28.17 3.57 6.22
C GLY A 244 -27.61 2.20 6.60
N ASP A 245 -27.33 1.35 5.63
CA ASP A 245 -26.70 0.03 5.79
C ASP A 245 -25.17 0.06 5.67
N ALA A 246 -24.57 1.25 5.63
CA ALA A 246 -23.14 1.51 5.44
C ALA A 246 -22.59 1.14 4.04
N THR A 247 -23.44 0.85 3.08
CA THR A 247 -23.02 0.82 1.67
C THR A 247 -22.94 2.23 1.11
N VAL A 248 -22.23 2.41 0.00
CA VAL A 248 -22.05 3.73 -0.64
C VAL A 248 -22.67 3.74 -2.03
N VAL A 249 -23.14 4.91 -2.46
CA VAL A 249 -23.62 5.13 -3.84
C VAL A 249 -22.47 4.89 -4.81
N THR A 250 -22.66 3.95 -5.72
CA THR A 250 -21.69 3.60 -6.76
C THR A 250 -22.22 3.83 -8.18
N SER A 251 -23.51 4.16 -8.33
CA SER A 251 -24.14 4.38 -9.64
C SER A 251 -23.60 5.60 -10.40
N VAL A 252 -22.99 6.54 -9.69
CA VAL A 252 -22.34 7.73 -10.28
C VAL A 252 -20.93 7.45 -10.81
N SER A 253 -20.38 6.29 -10.48
CA SER A 253 -19.03 5.91 -10.88
C SER A 253 -18.92 5.71 -12.39
N ILE A 254 -17.83 6.22 -12.95
CA ILE A 254 -17.43 5.98 -14.33
C ILE A 254 -16.37 4.88 -14.46
N ARG A 255 -16.10 4.15 -13.37
CA ARG A 255 -15.06 3.13 -13.27
C ARG A 255 -15.65 1.75 -12.90
N GLN A 256 -14.88 0.91 -12.18
CA GLN A 256 -15.22 -0.49 -11.90
C GLN A 256 -16.22 -0.73 -10.76
N ASP A 257 -16.75 0.29 -10.12
CA ASP A 257 -17.79 0.14 -9.07
C ASP A 257 -19.06 -0.55 -9.59
N ARG A 258 -19.41 -0.34 -10.87
CA ARG A 258 -20.46 -1.06 -11.62
C ARG A 258 -21.85 -1.02 -10.97
N GLY A 259 -22.16 0.02 -10.19
CA GLY A 259 -23.43 0.11 -9.45
C GLY A 259 -23.56 -0.92 -8.32
N ALA A 260 -22.47 -1.56 -7.90
CA ALA A 260 -22.51 -2.55 -6.84
C ALA A 260 -22.85 -1.94 -5.48
N HIS A 261 -23.59 -2.66 -4.64
CA HIS A 261 -23.75 -2.32 -3.24
C HIS A 261 -22.45 -2.68 -2.52
N ALA A 262 -21.62 -1.68 -2.24
CA ALA A 262 -20.29 -1.86 -1.67
C ALA A 262 -20.15 -1.08 -0.35
N VAL A 263 -19.63 -1.77 0.68
CA VAL A 263 -19.16 -1.10 1.90
C VAL A 263 -17.74 -0.59 1.61
N PRO A 264 -17.50 0.73 1.65
CA PRO A 264 -16.21 1.32 1.25
C PRO A 264 -15.17 1.17 2.39
N THR A 265 -14.79 -0.06 2.70
CA THR A 265 -13.86 -0.36 3.81
C THR A 265 -12.52 0.36 3.70
N GLY A 266 -12.07 0.67 2.47
CA GLY A 266 -10.86 1.44 2.24
C GLY A 266 -10.93 2.89 2.72
N LEU A 267 -12.14 3.46 2.88
CA LEU A 267 -12.31 4.80 3.47
C LEU A 267 -12.18 4.80 5.00
N ALA A 268 -12.48 3.66 5.66
CA ALA A 268 -12.47 3.57 7.12
C ALA A 268 -11.12 3.96 7.73
N ASP A 269 -10.02 3.55 7.10
CA ASP A 269 -8.66 3.93 7.51
C ASP A 269 -8.43 5.44 7.40
N SER A 270 -8.93 6.09 6.34
CA SER A 270 -8.81 7.52 6.14
C SER A 270 -9.62 8.30 7.18
N TYR A 271 -10.88 7.92 7.43
CA TYR A 271 -11.69 8.52 8.50
C TYR A 271 -11.02 8.39 9.87
N TYR A 272 -10.55 7.19 10.23
CA TYR A 272 -9.91 6.95 11.51
C TYR A 272 -8.62 7.78 11.69
N THR A 273 -7.78 7.81 10.67
CA THR A 273 -6.49 8.52 10.74
C THR A 273 -6.70 10.03 10.88
N LEU A 274 -7.63 10.61 10.09
CA LEU A 274 -7.91 12.05 10.17
C LEU A 274 -8.64 12.41 11.46
N ALA A 275 -9.61 11.61 11.91
CA ALA A 275 -10.28 11.84 13.19
C ALA A 275 -9.28 11.91 14.35
N ARG A 276 -8.32 10.97 14.41
CA ARG A 276 -7.26 11.00 15.43
C ARG A 276 -6.35 12.22 15.32
N ARG A 277 -6.02 12.63 14.10
CA ARG A 277 -5.16 13.79 13.85
C ARG A 277 -5.85 15.08 14.22
N ASP A 278 -7.12 15.22 13.86
CA ASP A 278 -7.89 16.45 14.02
C ASP A 278 -8.55 16.53 15.42
N GLY A 279 -8.39 15.51 16.27
CA GLY A 279 -8.87 15.50 17.66
C GLY A 279 -10.35 15.18 17.81
N ASN A 280 -10.96 14.48 16.86
CA ASN A 280 -12.37 14.10 16.84
C ASN A 280 -12.58 12.63 17.27
#